data_19bb719a9ee8f0355a62807dd14b0aea
#
_entry.id   19bb719a9ee8f0355a62807dd14b0aea
#
_cell.length_a   1.000
_cell.length_b   1.000
_cell.length_c   1.000
_cell.angle_alpha   90.00
_cell.angle_beta   90.00
_cell.angle_gamma   90.00
#
_symmetry.space_group_name_H-M   'P 1'
#
loop_
_entity.id
_entity.type
_entity.pdbx_description
1 polymer ?
#
loop_
_entity_poly.entity_id
_entity_poly.type
_entity_poly.pdbx_seq_one_letter_code
_entity_poly.pdbx_strand_id
1 'polypeptide(L)'
;MDTSALDRQLSDFLYVLIKALRSGYSLRQSLEAITESAPEPTAGAFRGWLADLEGGCTNDEAFAHLLTAWPSPHLAQIVDTMVRNQETGGNLAAQLEPLAEEIYQAVGTDKAFYPEMRRQAEQLGGPLPEQVRKG
;
A
#
# COMPACT_ATOMS: atom_id res chain seq x y z
N MET A 1 16.24 -6.61 -11.63
CA MET A 1 15.83 -6.97 -10.26
C MET A 1 14.63 -7.90 -10.29
N ASP A 2 14.67 -8.95 -9.50
CA ASP A 2 13.54 -9.88 -9.38
C ASP A 2 12.52 -9.32 -8.38
N THR A 3 11.32 -9.00 -8.86
CA THR A 3 10.23 -8.45 -8.03
C THR A 3 9.20 -9.51 -7.63
N SER A 4 9.47 -10.79 -7.90
CA SER A 4 8.48 -11.86 -7.68
C SER A 4 7.96 -11.94 -6.26
N ALA A 5 8.83 -11.78 -5.25
CA ALA A 5 8.42 -11.83 -3.85
C ALA A 5 7.51 -10.65 -3.51
N LEU A 6 7.85 -9.46 -3.97
CA LEU A 6 7.01 -8.27 -3.80
C LEU A 6 5.67 -8.46 -4.48
N ASP A 7 5.68 -8.92 -5.74
CA ASP A 7 4.44 -9.08 -6.53
C ASP A 7 3.44 -10.00 -5.83
N ARG A 8 3.91 -11.10 -5.23
CA ARG A 8 3.03 -12.03 -4.51
C ARG A 8 2.45 -11.43 -3.23
N GLN A 9 3.03 -10.37 -2.70
CA GLN A 9 2.55 -9.68 -1.51
C GLN A 9 1.60 -8.53 -1.83
N LEU A 10 1.55 -8.07 -3.09
CA LEU A 10 0.82 -6.86 -3.44
C LEU A 10 -0.70 -6.99 -3.30
N SER A 11 -1.29 -8.15 -3.59
CA SER A 11 -2.73 -8.31 -3.42
C SER A 11 -3.14 -8.23 -1.95
N ASP A 12 -2.36 -8.86 -1.06
CA ASP A 12 -2.59 -8.79 0.38
C ASP A 12 -2.32 -7.38 0.92
N PHE A 13 -1.27 -6.74 0.43
CA PHE A 13 -0.99 -5.34 0.73
C PHE A 13 -2.19 -4.44 0.39
N LEU A 14 -2.75 -4.59 -0.81
CA LEU A 14 -3.91 -3.82 -1.24
C LEU A 14 -5.14 -4.12 -0.38
N TYR A 15 -5.34 -5.37 0.03
CA TYR A 15 -6.43 -5.73 0.92
C TYR A 15 -6.37 -4.92 2.21
N VAL A 16 -5.20 -4.85 2.85
CA VAL A 16 -5.01 -4.08 4.08
C VAL A 16 -5.17 -2.58 3.82
N LEU A 17 -4.58 -2.09 2.75
CA LEU A 17 -4.67 -0.68 2.38
C LEU A 17 -6.13 -0.24 2.17
N ILE A 18 -6.89 -1.02 1.43
CA ILE A 18 -8.31 -0.72 1.18
C ILE A 18 -9.09 -0.69 2.49
N LYS A 19 -8.85 -1.64 3.38
CA LYS A 19 -9.49 -1.67 4.71
C LYS A 19 -9.16 -0.42 5.52
N ALA A 20 -7.91 -0.02 5.54
CA ALA A 20 -7.48 1.18 6.27
C ALA A 20 -8.13 2.44 5.70
N LEU A 21 -8.14 2.59 4.37
CA LEU A 21 -8.78 3.73 3.71
C LEU A 21 -10.28 3.81 4.02
N ARG A 22 -10.98 2.68 4.00
CA ARG A 22 -12.40 2.62 4.34
C ARG A 22 -12.68 2.93 5.79
N SER A 23 -11.71 2.70 6.66
CA SER A 23 -11.81 3.03 8.08
C SER A 23 -11.50 4.50 8.38
N GLY A 24 -11.15 5.28 7.34
CA GLY A 24 -10.91 6.72 7.46
C GLY A 24 -9.43 7.12 7.57
N TYR A 25 -8.51 6.18 7.47
CA TYR A 25 -7.08 6.51 7.43
C TYR A 25 -6.74 7.23 6.12
N SER A 26 -5.84 8.21 6.19
CA SER A 26 -5.27 8.78 4.97
C SER A 26 -4.36 7.75 4.30
N LEU A 27 -4.01 8.01 3.04
CA LEU A 27 -3.05 7.14 2.33
C LEU A 27 -1.73 7.04 3.11
N ARG A 28 -1.19 8.17 3.55
CA ARG A 28 0.07 8.19 4.30
C ARG A 28 -0.04 7.43 5.62
N GLN A 29 -1.09 7.66 6.39
CA GLN A 29 -1.32 6.95 7.66
C GLN A 29 -1.45 5.45 7.44
N SER A 30 -2.15 5.04 6.38
CA SER A 30 -2.30 3.64 6.02
C SER A 30 -0.96 3.00 5.70
N LEU A 31 -0.14 3.67 4.90
CA LEU A 31 1.19 3.16 4.51
C LEU A 31 2.15 3.10 5.70
N GLU A 32 2.10 4.09 6.59
CA GLU A 32 2.88 4.06 7.83
C GLU A 32 2.52 2.86 8.70
N ALA A 33 1.22 2.61 8.89
CA ALA A 33 0.74 1.49 9.70
C ALA A 33 1.13 0.14 9.08
N ILE A 34 0.96 -0.01 7.77
CA ILE A 34 1.29 -1.25 7.07
C ILE A 34 2.79 -1.54 7.15
N THR A 35 3.62 -0.50 6.96
CA THR A 35 5.07 -0.63 6.95
C THR A 35 5.63 -1.13 8.29
N GLU A 36 4.98 -0.81 9.40
CA GLU A 36 5.42 -1.24 10.72
C GLU A 36 5.38 -2.75 10.90
N SER A 37 4.44 -3.44 10.28
CA SER A 37 4.22 -4.87 10.51
C SER A 37 4.26 -5.73 9.25
N ALA A 38 4.37 -5.15 8.07
CA ALA A 38 4.48 -5.92 6.83
C ALA A 38 5.82 -6.67 6.78
N PRO A 39 5.85 -7.86 6.18
CA PRO A 39 7.10 -8.55 5.93
C PRO A 39 7.89 -7.92 4.78
N GLU A 40 9.16 -8.30 4.68
CA GLU A 40 9.96 -7.91 3.52
C GLU A 40 9.55 -8.77 2.30
N PRO A 41 9.59 -8.26 1.07
CA PRO A 41 10.15 -6.94 0.71
C PRO A 41 9.17 -5.77 0.80
N THR A 42 7.88 -5.99 1.07
CA THR A 42 6.88 -4.91 1.10
C THR A 42 7.24 -3.81 2.10
N ALA A 43 7.63 -4.18 3.31
CA ALA A 43 8.00 -3.21 4.34
C ALA A 43 9.17 -2.33 3.88
N GLY A 44 10.21 -2.93 3.30
CA GLY A 44 11.38 -2.19 2.84
C GLY A 44 11.04 -1.23 1.70
N ALA A 45 10.20 -1.66 0.77
CA ALA A 45 9.78 -0.83 -0.36
C ALA A 45 9.07 0.44 0.12
N PHE A 46 8.07 0.30 0.97
CA PHE A 46 7.30 1.45 1.45
C PHE A 46 8.02 2.25 2.53
N ARG A 47 8.93 1.64 3.26
CA ARG A 47 9.81 2.36 4.18
C ARG A 47 10.68 3.37 3.41
N GLY A 48 11.17 2.99 2.23
CA GLY A 48 11.89 3.91 1.35
C GLY A 48 11.03 5.08 0.90
N TRP A 49 9.77 4.82 0.55
CA TRP A 49 8.83 5.87 0.20
C TRP A 49 8.61 6.85 1.34
N LEU A 50 8.39 6.34 2.57
CA LEU A 50 8.21 7.19 3.75
C LEU A 50 9.47 8.01 4.05
N ALA A 51 10.65 7.42 3.95
CA ALA A 51 11.91 8.12 4.17
C ALA A 51 12.10 9.27 3.18
N ASP A 52 11.73 9.07 1.91
CA ASP A 52 11.79 10.11 0.90
C ASP A 52 10.88 11.30 1.25
N LEU A 53 9.65 11.01 1.70
CA LEU A 53 8.73 12.07 2.13
C LEU A 53 9.26 12.84 3.34
N GLU A 54 9.83 12.15 4.32
CA GLU A 54 10.45 12.77 5.49
C GLU A 54 11.66 13.61 5.11
N GLY A 55 12.38 13.22 4.06
CA GLY A 55 13.52 13.95 3.53
C GLY A 55 13.15 15.14 2.65
N GLY A 56 11.85 15.40 2.45
CA GLY A 56 11.38 16.56 1.70
C GLY A 56 10.99 16.29 0.25
N CYS A 57 11.04 15.04 -0.21
CA CYS A 57 10.56 14.70 -1.55
C CYS A 57 9.05 14.92 -1.66
N THR A 58 8.59 15.32 -2.84
CA THR A 58 7.16 15.34 -3.14
C THR A 58 6.63 13.90 -3.25
N ASN A 59 5.30 13.74 -3.20
CA ASN A 59 4.69 12.43 -3.43
C ASN A 59 5.11 11.85 -4.78
N ASP A 60 5.10 12.66 -5.83
CA ASP A 60 5.48 12.21 -7.17
C ASP A 60 6.94 11.75 -7.22
N GLU A 61 7.85 12.50 -6.60
CA GLU A 61 9.26 12.13 -6.52
C GLU A 61 9.46 10.83 -5.74
N ALA A 62 8.79 10.68 -4.60
CA ALA A 62 8.89 9.49 -3.76
C ALA A 62 8.36 8.25 -4.50
N PHE A 63 7.23 8.37 -5.21
CA PHE A 63 6.69 7.27 -6.01
C PHE A 63 7.60 6.92 -7.19
N ALA A 64 8.20 7.91 -7.84
CA ALA A 64 9.16 7.66 -8.91
C ALA A 64 10.38 6.87 -8.41
N HIS A 65 10.90 7.24 -7.25
CA HIS A 65 12.01 6.51 -6.61
C HIS A 65 11.62 5.07 -6.26
N LEU A 66 10.40 4.87 -5.74
CA LEU A 66 9.88 3.56 -5.41
C LEU A 66 9.85 2.65 -6.64
N LEU A 67 9.34 3.14 -7.77
CA LEU A 67 9.27 2.37 -9.01
C LEU A 67 10.63 2.09 -9.64
N THR A 68 11.59 2.99 -9.43
CA THR A 68 12.97 2.76 -9.87
C THR A 68 13.63 1.65 -9.05
N ALA A 69 13.42 1.66 -7.74
CA ALA A 69 13.96 0.63 -6.84
C ALA A 69 13.25 -0.71 -7.02
N TRP A 70 11.96 -0.70 -7.33
CA TRP A 70 11.11 -1.89 -7.45
C TRP A 70 10.36 -1.86 -8.78
N PRO A 71 10.99 -2.28 -9.90
CA PRO A 71 10.40 -2.15 -11.23
C PRO A 71 9.36 -3.24 -11.52
N SER A 72 8.29 -3.26 -10.74
CA SER A 72 7.17 -4.19 -10.90
C SER A 72 6.06 -3.50 -11.70
N PRO A 73 5.55 -4.12 -12.79
CA PRO A 73 4.39 -3.59 -13.51
C PRO A 73 3.15 -3.49 -12.64
N HIS A 74 2.97 -4.40 -11.69
CA HIS A 74 1.84 -4.39 -10.75
C HIS A 74 1.95 -3.22 -9.78
N LEU A 75 3.14 -3.00 -9.22
CA LEU A 75 3.38 -1.84 -8.35
C LEU A 75 3.19 -0.54 -9.11
N ALA A 76 3.63 -0.48 -10.37
CA ALA A 76 3.45 0.70 -11.21
C ALA A 76 1.96 1.04 -11.40
N GLN A 77 1.09 0.06 -11.58
CA GLN A 77 -0.35 0.27 -11.69
C GLN A 77 -0.93 0.82 -10.38
N ILE A 78 -0.48 0.29 -9.24
CA ILE A 78 -0.91 0.77 -7.92
C ILE A 78 -0.52 2.22 -7.73
N VAL A 79 0.74 2.55 -8.00
CA VAL A 79 1.27 3.90 -7.83
C VAL A 79 0.57 4.88 -8.78
N ASP A 80 0.36 4.49 -10.02
CA ASP A 80 -0.36 5.31 -11.00
C ASP A 80 -1.78 5.67 -10.50
N THR A 81 -2.49 4.70 -9.94
CA THR A 81 -3.82 4.91 -9.37
C THR A 81 -3.76 5.91 -8.20
N MET A 82 -2.79 5.77 -7.31
CA MET A 82 -2.60 6.67 -6.18
C MET A 82 -2.30 8.11 -6.63
N VAL A 83 -1.39 8.27 -7.58
CA VAL A 83 -1.01 9.59 -8.10
C VAL A 83 -2.19 10.27 -8.77
N ARG A 84 -2.91 9.56 -9.61
CA ARG A 84 -4.10 10.11 -10.28
C ARG A 84 -5.18 10.51 -9.27
N ASN A 85 -5.38 9.71 -8.23
CA ASN A 85 -6.35 10.05 -7.19
C ASN A 85 -5.98 11.34 -6.47
N GLN A 86 -4.70 11.58 -6.21
CA GLN A 86 -4.23 12.83 -5.59
C GLN A 86 -4.54 14.06 -6.46
N GLU A 87 -4.51 13.90 -7.79
CA GLU A 87 -4.80 14.99 -8.73
C GLU A 87 -6.29 15.24 -8.93
N THR A 88 -7.07 14.17 -9.04
CA THR A 88 -8.47 14.25 -9.45
C THR A 88 -9.45 13.99 -8.32
N GLY A 89 -9.00 13.42 -7.21
CA GLY A 89 -9.86 13.06 -6.08
C GLY A 89 -10.63 11.77 -6.33
N GLY A 90 -11.70 11.60 -5.59
CA GLY A 90 -12.55 10.43 -5.66
C GLY A 90 -12.21 9.39 -4.59
N ASN A 91 -12.89 8.25 -4.64
CA ASN A 91 -12.75 7.19 -3.66
C ASN A 91 -11.58 6.27 -4.02
N LEU A 92 -10.44 6.48 -3.40
CA LEU A 92 -9.23 5.70 -3.68
C LEU A 92 -9.45 4.20 -3.41
N ALA A 93 -10.13 3.84 -2.32
CA ALA A 93 -10.41 2.44 -2.00
C ALA A 93 -11.17 1.76 -3.14
N ALA A 94 -12.20 2.42 -3.66
CA ALA A 94 -12.99 1.90 -4.78
C ALA A 94 -12.16 1.80 -6.07
N GLN A 95 -11.24 2.73 -6.28
CA GLN A 95 -10.34 2.70 -7.45
C GLN A 95 -9.32 1.58 -7.37
N LEU A 96 -8.90 1.21 -6.16
CA LEU A 96 -7.91 0.14 -5.95
C LEU A 96 -8.52 -1.27 -5.97
N GLU A 97 -9.81 -1.43 -5.69
CA GLU A 97 -10.45 -2.75 -5.62
C GLU A 97 -10.29 -3.60 -6.88
N PRO A 98 -10.62 -3.10 -8.09
CA PRO A 98 -10.45 -3.92 -9.28
C PRO A 98 -9.00 -4.29 -9.53
N LEU A 99 -8.09 -3.41 -9.16
CA LEU A 99 -6.66 -3.66 -9.31
C LEU A 99 -6.18 -4.78 -8.36
N ALA A 100 -6.69 -4.80 -7.14
CA ALA A 100 -6.38 -5.87 -6.18
C ALA A 100 -6.81 -7.23 -6.72
N GLU A 101 -8.00 -7.31 -7.33
CA GLU A 101 -8.50 -8.53 -7.94
C GLU A 101 -7.64 -8.96 -9.14
N GLU A 102 -7.29 -8.04 -10.01
CA GLU A 102 -6.42 -8.32 -11.17
C GLU A 102 -5.06 -8.86 -10.74
N ILE A 103 -4.45 -8.26 -9.74
CA ILE A 103 -3.14 -8.69 -9.23
C ILE A 103 -3.26 -10.07 -8.58
N TYR A 104 -4.31 -10.30 -7.79
CA TYR A 104 -4.57 -11.60 -7.19
C TYR A 104 -4.66 -12.70 -8.26
N GLN A 105 -5.40 -12.44 -9.34
CA GLN A 105 -5.54 -13.40 -10.43
C GLN A 105 -4.22 -13.64 -11.17
N ALA A 106 -3.38 -12.62 -11.28
CA ALA A 106 -2.12 -12.71 -12.00
C ALA A 106 -1.03 -13.45 -11.19
N VAL A 107 -0.89 -13.16 -9.89
CA VAL A 107 0.26 -13.61 -9.09
C VAL A 107 -0.12 -14.34 -7.80
N GLY A 108 -1.41 -14.36 -7.43
CA GLY A 108 -1.86 -15.03 -6.21
C GLY A 108 -1.48 -14.27 -4.95
N THR A 109 -1.24 -15.03 -3.88
CA THR A 109 -0.88 -14.50 -2.56
C THR A 109 0.39 -15.17 -2.04
N ASP A 110 1.01 -14.54 -1.07
CA ASP A 110 2.10 -15.15 -0.30
C ASP A 110 1.49 -15.81 0.94
N LYS A 111 1.49 -17.14 0.97
CA LYS A 111 0.85 -17.89 2.06
C LYS A 111 1.48 -17.63 3.42
N ALA A 112 2.77 -17.30 3.46
CA ALA A 112 3.44 -16.94 4.71
C ALA A 112 3.02 -15.55 5.19
N PHE A 113 2.68 -14.67 4.27
CA PHE A 113 2.29 -13.29 4.51
C PHE A 113 0.81 -13.13 4.87
N TYR A 114 -0.03 -13.96 4.27
CA TYR A 114 -1.48 -13.83 4.32
C TYR A 114 -2.07 -13.78 5.75
N PRO A 115 -1.71 -14.69 6.67
CA PRO A 115 -2.29 -14.64 8.02
C PRO A 115 -1.96 -13.36 8.76
N GLU A 116 -0.75 -12.85 8.61
CA GLU A 116 -0.30 -11.61 9.25
C GLU A 116 -1.04 -10.41 8.71
N MET A 117 -1.19 -10.34 7.38
CA MET A 117 -1.93 -9.25 6.73
C MET A 117 -3.40 -9.27 7.08
N ARG A 118 -4.00 -10.45 7.20
CA ARG A 118 -5.40 -10.58 7.65
C ARG A 118 -5.57 -10.03 9.06
N ARG A 119 -4.67 -10.37 9.96
CA ARG A 119 -4.71 -9.90 11.34
C ARG A 119 -4.59 -8.38 11.40
N GLN A 120 -3.65 -7.82 10.63
CA GLN A 120 -3.48 -6.38 10.51
C GLN A 120 -4.73 -5.70 9.95
N ALA A 121 -5.34 -6.28 8.91
CA ALA A 121 -6.56 -5.75 8.31
C ALA A 121 -7.71 -5.70 9.30
N GLU A 122 -7.87 -6.72 10.14
CA GLU A 122 -8.91 -6.74 11.17
C GLU A 122 -8.69 -5.64 12.20
N GLN A 123 -7.46 -5.40 12.61
CA GLN A 123 -7.12 -4.31 13.53
C GLN A 123 -7.42 -2.94 12.91
N LEU A 124 -7.04 -2.72 11.66
CA LEU A 124 -7.28 -1.47 10.95
C LEU A 124 -8.74 -1.28 10.57
N GLY A 125 -9.48 -2.37 10.38
CA GLY A 125 -10.91 -2.32 10.08
C GLY A 125 -11.78 -1.99 11.28
N GLY A 126 -11.22 -1.98 12.50
CA GLY A 126 -11.93 -1.58 13.71
C GLY A 126 -12.05 -0.06 13.84
N PRO A 127 -12.62 0.42 14.96
CA PRO A 127 -12.71 1.86 15.21
C PRO A 127 -11.32 2.50 15.20
N LEU A 128 -11.22 3.68 14.59
CA LEU A 128 -9.96 4.42 14.56
C LEU A 128 -9.56 4.83 15.98
N PRO A 129 -8.27 4.72 16.33
CA PRO A 129 -7.77 5.35 17.55
C PRO A 129 -8.03 6.87 17.52
N GLU A 130 -8.24 7.46 18.68
CA GLU A 130 -8.56 8.88 18.77
C GLU A 130 -7.50 9.76 18.15
N GLN A 131 -6.22 9.42 18.30
CA GLN A 131 -5.11 10.16 17.71
C GLN A 131 -5.20 10.21 16.18
N VAL A 132 -5.65 9.14 15.55
CA VAL A 132 -5.80 9.08 14.10
C VAL A 132 -6.98 9.90 13.63
N ARG A 133 -8.10 9.89 14.38
CA ARG A 133 -9.29 10.66 14.04
C ARG A 133 -9.03 12.17 14.04
N LYS A 134 -8.14 12.63 14.90
CA LYS A 134 -7.78 14.05 15.03
C LYS A 134 -6.68 14.49 14.07
N GLY A 135 -5.98 13.55 13.50
CA GLY A 135 -4.93 13.81 12.51
C GLY A 135 -5.51 13.98 11.11
#